data_bd6bf5f1f2520cb74ee626e854829b09
#
_entry.id   bd6bf5f1f2520cb74ee626e854829b09
#
_cell.length_a   1.000
_cell.length_b   1.000
_cell.length_c   1.000
_cell.angle_alpha   90.00
_cell.angle_beta   90.00
_cell.angle_gamma   90.00
#
_symmetry.space_group_name_H-M   'P 1'
#
loop_
_entity.id
_entity.type
_entity.pdbx_description
1 polymer ?
#
loop_
_entity_poly.entity_id
_entity_poly.type
_entity_poly.pdbx_seq_one_letter_code
_entity_poly.pdbx_strand_id
1 'polypeptide(L)'
;MTFKKSYVPGILGSVLTLTVIMAAPVKAETKEETILNKTDWSTMAAANVEGYANIRSEASVDSEIVGVLMPGYAVTVTEKGDEWSKISSNGVEGYIKNEYLVFGEEAKAHYRNMCGIIGVVQADSLRVREAASTDSAQVGTLTQNGEVSIFGEEADWYQIQYSGSSAYVHGDYVTLSEELKGAVSMEEYRREQLDILADGVRNSLDMDAVYRAM
;
A
#
# COMPACT_ATOMS: atom_id res chain seq x y z
N MET A 1 35.80 72.80 44.59
CA MET A 1 36.38 72.13 43.40
C MET A 1 35.41 71.12 42.93
N THR A 2 34.65 71.43 41.86
CA THR A 2 33.54 70.67 41.38
C THR A 2 33.99 69.99 40.07
N PHE A 3 34.13 68.69 40.08
CA PHE A 3 34.46 67.95 38.87
C PHE A 3 33.15 67.66 38.05
N LYS A 4 33.10 68.32 36.89
CA LYS A 4 32.09 68.02 35.87
C LYS A 4 32.38 66.67 35.22
N LYS A 5 31.48 65.67 35.40
CA LYS A 5 31.46 64.39 34.66
C LYS A 5 30.90 64.67 33.29
N SER A 6 31.72 64.51 32.25
CA SER A 6 31.32 64.54 30.86
C SER A 6 30.62 63.21 30.53
N TYR A 7 29.35 63.26 30.06
CA TYR A 7 28.57 62.12 29.61
C TYR A 7 28.85 61.96 28.12
N VAL A 8 29.40 60.80 27.73
CA VAL A 8 29.53 60.35 26.34
C VAL A 8 28.34 59.47 26.02
N PRO A 9 27.48 59.80 25.02
CA PRO A 9 26.39 58.95 24.67
C PRO A 9 26.94 57.67 23.92
N GLY A 10 26.72 56.49 24.55
CA GLY A 10 27.07 55.23 23.98
C GLY A 10 26.22 54.95 22.76
N ILE A 11 26.87 54.49 21.70
CA ILE A 11 26.29 53.97 20.48
C ILE A 11 25.48 52.77 20.86
N LEU A 12 24.15 52.85 20.69
CA LEU A 12 23.28 51.67 20.73
C LEU A 12 23.63 50.79 19.52
N GLY A 13 24.44 49.78 19.77
CA GLY A 13 24.63 48.68 18.83
C GLY A 13 23.33 47.90 18.72
N SER A 14 22.64 48.05 17.59
CA SER A 14 21.55 47.23 17.19
C SER A 14 22.05 45.77 17.03
N VAL A 15 21.79 44.92 18.01
CA VAL A 15 22.01 43.50 17.88
C VAL A 15 20.89 42.97 16.96
N LEU A 16 21.23 42.81 15.68
CA LEU A 16 20.40 42.11 14.72
C LEU A 16 20.43 40.64 15.10
N THR A 17 19.47 40.21 15.92
CA THR A 17 19.25 38.78 16.14
C THR A 17 18.75 38.18 14.84
N LEU A 18 19.66 37.53 14.12
CA LEU A 18 19.33 36.71 12.98
C LEU A 18 18.56 35.48 13.50
N THR A 19 17.23 35.58 13.53
CA THR A 19 16.37 34.42 13.79
C THR A 19 16.50 33.52 12.58
N VAL A 20 17.37 32.52 12.64
CA VAL A 20 17.38 31.42 11.71
C VAL A 20 16.07 30.65 11.95
N ILE A 21 15.05 30.97 11.17
CA ILE A 21 13.87 30.10 11.04
C ILE A 21 14.42 28.84 10.38
N MET A 22 14.77 27.83 11.19
CA MET A 22 14.91 26.49 10.68
C MET A 22 13.51 26.11 10.17
N ALA A 23 13.30 26.24 8.85
CA ALA A 23 12.21 25.59 8.19
C ALA A 23 12.34 24.10 8.58
N ALA A 24 11.34 23.58 9.29
CA ALA A 24 11.23 22.14 9.47
C ALA A 24 11.39 21.52 8.06
N PRO A 25 12.15 20.43 7.91
CA PRO A 25 12.22 19.78 6.63
C PRO A 25 10.79 19.53 6.19
N VAL A 26 10.40 20.16 5.08
CA VAL A 26 9.16 19.81 4.38
C VAL A 26 9.39 18.33 4.04
N LYS A 27 8.71 17.46 4.79
CA LYS A 27 8.71 16.03 4.49
C LYS A 27 8.27 15.94 3.03
N ALA A 28 9.18 15.56 2.14
CA ALA A 28 8.82 15.35 0.75
C ALA A 28 7.63 14.41 0.78
N GLU A 29 6.51 14.81 0.16
CA GLU A 29 5.36 13.91 -0.02
C GLU A 29 5.92 12.64 -0.63
N THR A 30 5.80 11.54 0.08
CA THR A 30 6.21 10.25 -0.46
C THR A 30 5.34 10.00 -1.68
N LYS A 31 5.88 9.36 -2.72
CA LYS A 31 5.09 8.98 -3.92
C LYS A 31 3.83 8.21 -3.50
N GLU A 32 3.93 7.43 -2.45
CA GLU A 32 2.86 6.70 -1.79
C GLU A 32 1.71 7.62 -1.34
N GLU A 33 2.01 8.71 -0.61
CA GLU A 33 1.00 9.67 -0.16
C GLU A 33 0.30 10.34 -1.35
N THR A 34 1.03 10.59 -2.45
CA THR A 34 0.47 11.20 -3.65
C THR A 34 -0.60 10.33 -4.30
N ILE A 35 -0.41 9.02 -4.44
CA ILE A 35 -1.37 8.10 -5.07
C ILE A 35 -2.64 7.98 -4.24
N LEU A 36 -2.52 7.72 -2.94
CA LEU A 36 -3.68 7.62 -2.04
C LEU A 36 -4.44 8.95 -1.90
N ASN A 37 -3.73 10.08 -2.01
CA ASN A 37 -4.33 11.40 -1.91
C ASN A 37 -5.01 11.86 -3.22
N LYS A 38 -4.65 11.31 -4.37
CA LYS A 38 -5.32 11.56 -5.65
C LYS A 38 -6.68 10.85 -5.76
N THR A 39 -6.88 9.76 -5.01
CA THR A 39 -8.13 8.99 -5.01
C THR A 39 -9.20 9.73 -4.21
N ASP A 40 -10.39 9.87 -4.78
CA ASP A 40 -11.57 10.39 -4.06
C ASP A 40 -12.17 9.31 -3.15
N TRP A 41 -11.66 9.22 -1.93
CA TRP A 41 -12.13 8.24 -0.95
C TRP A 41 -13.56 8.48 -0.47
N SER A 42 -14.16 9.63 -0.72
CA SER A 42 -15.56 9.87 -0.35
C SER A 42 -16.54 8.94 -1.07
N THR A 43 -16.14 8.42 -2.24
CA THR A 43 -16.92 7.47 -3.04
C THR A 43 -16.40 6.04 -2.95
N MET A 44 -15.41 5.77 -2.09
CA MET A 44 -14.76 4.46 -1.99
C MET A 44 -15.17 3.71 -0.73
N ALA A 45 -15.06 2.38 -0.83
CA ALA A 45 -15.10 1.48 0.30
C ALA A 45 -13.97 0.45 0.20
N ALA A 46 -13.56 -0.13 1.33
CA ALA A 46 -12.59 -1.22 1.37
C ALA A 46 -13.16 -2.40 2.18
N ALA A 47 -12.78 -3.62 1.79
CA ALA A 47 -13.24 -4.83 2.46
C ALA A 47 -12.60 -4.99 3.85
N ASN A 48 -13.45 -5.10 4.87
CA ASN A 48 -13.07 -5.39 6.26
C ASN A 48 -13.54 -6.79 6.64
N VAL A 49 -12.87 -7.79 6.11
CA VAL A 49 -13.19 -9.22 6.26
C VAL A 49 -11.91 -10.03 6.49
N GLU A 50 -12.04 -11.26 7.04
CA GLU A 50 -10.95 -12.23 7.21
C GLU A 50 -10.96 -13.10 5.95
N GLY A 51 -11.23 -13.19 4.98
CA GLY A 51 -11.21 -14.09 3.81
C GLY A 51 -11.51 -13.30 2.57
N TYR A 52 -12.76 -13.27 2.16
CA TYR A 52 -13.24 -12.43 1.09
C TYR A 52 -14.73 -12.10 1.26
N ALA A 53 -15.18 -10.99 0.69
CA ALA A 53 -16.58 -10.66 0.55
C ALA A 53 -17.07 -11.05 -0.85
N ASN A 54 -18.25 -11.69 -0.94
CA ASN A 54 -18.89 -11.96 -2.23
C ASN A 54 -19.48 -10.67 -2.81
N ILE A 55 -19.21 -10.44 -4.09
CA ILE A 55 -19.90 -9.44 -4.91
C ILE A 55 -21.01 -10.16 -5.65
N ARG A 56 -22.23 -9.68 -5.52
CA ARG A 56 -23.43 -10.34 -6.03
C ARG A 56 -24.10 -9.52 -7.13
N SER A 57 -24.79 -10.21 -8.03
CA SER A 57 -25.51 -9.57 -9.15
C SER A 57 -26.66 -8.66 -8.69
N GLU A 58 -27.27 -8.97 -7.54
CA GLU A 58 -28.34 -8.20 -6.92
C GLU A 58 -28.14 -8.06 -5.40
N ALA A 59 -28.86 -7.15 -4.78
CA ALA A 59 -28.82 -6.92 -3.33
C ALA A 59 -29.52 -8.06 -2.53
N SER A 60 -29.10 -9.30 -2.75
CA SER A 60 -29.66 -10.52 -2.16
C SER A 60 -28.61 -11.59 -1.95
N VAL A 61 -28.69 -12.33 -0.83
CA VAL A 61 -27.83 -13.47 -0.54
C VAL A 61 -28.08 -14.67 -1.48
N ASP A 62 -29.23 -14.72 -2.13
CA ASP A 62 -29.61 -15.79 -3.05
C ASP A 62 -29.22 -15.50 -4.51
N SER A 63 -28.74 -14.28 -4.80
CA SER A 63 -28.33 -13.91 -6.15
C SER A 63 -26.95 -14.46 -6.51
N GLU A 64 -26.64 -14.48 -7.81
CA GLU A 64 -25.39 -14.99 -8.36
C GLU A 64 -24.18 -14.21 -7.79
N ILE A 65 -23.07 -14.93 -7.53
CA ILE A 65 -21.79 -14.33 -7.17
C ILE A 65 -21.03 -14.01 -8.46
N VAL A 66 -20.82 -12.73 -8.73
CA VAL A 66 -20.14 -12.20 -9.93
C VAL A 66 -18.66 -11.89 -9.71
N GLY A 67 -18.24 -11.79 -8.46
CA GLY A 67 -16.85 -11.53 -8.08
C GLY A 67 -16.63 -11.66 -6.58
N VAL A 68 -15.40 -11.41 -6.17
CA VAL A 68 -14.99 -11.37 -4.77
C VAL A 68 -14.16 -10.10 -4.49
N LEU A 69 -14.22 -9.63 -3.25
CA LEU A 69 -13.38 -8.56 -2.75
C LEU A 69 -12.51 -9.09 -1.62
N MET A 70 -11.20 -9.06 -1.82
CA MET A 70 -10.21 -9.55 -0.86
C MET A 70 -10.03 -8.58 0.31
N PRO A 71 -9.48 -9.01 1.46
CA PRO A 71 -9.26 -8.16 2.62
C PRO A 71 -8.47 -6.89 2.26
N GLY A 72 -8.95 -5.74 2.66
CA GLY A 72 -8.33 -4.45 2.40
C GLY A 72 -8.51 -3.90 0.98
N TYR A 73 -8.94 -4.70 -0.02
CA TYR A 73 -9.14 -4.25 -1.39
C TYR A 73 -10.26 -3.21 -1.48
N ALA A 74 -10.09 -2.24 -2.38
CA ALA A 74 -10.97 -1.09 -2.49
C ALA A 74 -11.87 -1.16 -3.73
N VAL A 75 -13.07 -0.60 -3.61
CA VAL A 75 -14.05 -0.50 -4.68
C VAL A 75 -14.68 0.89 -4.70
N THR A 76 -15.13 1.34 -5.86
CA THR A 76 -15.97 2.54 -5.98
C THR A 76 -17.41 2.16 -5.62
N VAL A 77 -18.01 2.90 -4.72
CA VAL A 77 -19.42 2.80 -4.35
C VAL A 77 -20.23 3.70 -5.28
N THR A 78 -21.01 3.09 -6.16
CA THR A 78 -21.85 3.83 -7.12
C THR A 78 -23.22 4.19 -6.54
N GLU A 79 -23.72 3.37 -5.59
CA GLU A 79 -24.95 3.62 -4.86
C GLU A 79 -24.86 3.00 -3.47
N LYS A 80 -25.04 3.82 -2.43
CA LYS A 80 -25.02 3.35 -1.04
C LYS A 80 -26.45 3.18 -0.54
N GLY A 81 -26.86 1.95 -0.30
CA GLY A 81 -28.13 1.61 0.36
C GLY A 81 -27.95 1.35 1.86
N ASP A 82 -29.03 0.95 2.53
CA ASP A 82 -29.04 0.73 3.98
C ASP A 82 -28.26 -0.54 4.37
N GLU A 83 -28.46 -1.64 3.66
CA GLU A 83 -27.85 -2.95 3.95
C GLU A 83 -26.81 -3.35 2.89
N TRP A 84 -27.04 -2.99 1.63
CA TRP A 84 -26.21 -3.32 0.49
C TRP A 84 -25.75 -2.06 -0.22
N SER A 85 -24.51 -2.07 -0.70
CA SER A 85 -23.99 -1.03 -1.60
C SER A 85 -23.73 -1.62 -2.98
N LYS A 86 -24.13 -0.86 -4.02
CA LYS A 86 -23.73 -1.15 -5.39
C LYS A 86 -22.32 -0.62 -5.62
N ILE A 87 -21.47 -1.45 -6.19
CA ILE A 87 -20.05 -1.15 -6.40
C ILE A 87 -19.64 -1.39 -7.84
N SER A 88 -18.55 -0.74 -8.24
CA SER A 88 -17.83 -0.99 -9.48
C SER A 88 -16.33 -0.97 -9.24
N SER A 89 -15.61 -1.97 -9.76
CA SER A 89 -14.15 -2.05 -9.69
C SER A 89 -13.63 -3.09 -10.66
N ASN A 90 -12.55 -2.80 -11.41
CA ASN A 90 -11.87 -3.74 -12.31
C ASN A 90 -12.81 -4.48 -13.28
N GLY A 91 -13.84 -3.78 -13.80
CA GLY A 91 -14.83 -4.40 -14.70
C GLY A 91 -15.87 -5.29 -14.00
N VAL A 92 -15.82 -5.42 -12.70
CA VAL A 92 -16.85 -6.11 -11.89
C VAL A 92 -17.83 -5.07 -11.36
N GLU A 93 -19.13 -5.28 -11.64
CA GLU A 93 -20.23 -4.51 -11.04
C GLU A 93 -21.13 -5.44 -10.25
N GLY A 94 -21.63 -4.97 -9.12
CA GLY A 94 -22.53 -5.78 -8.29
C GLY A 94 -22.79 -5.15 -6.93
N TYR A 95 -23.23 -5.98 -5.99
CA TYR A 95 -23.64 -5.55 -4.66
C TYR A 95 -22.84 -6.28 -3.59
N ILE A 96 -22.43 -5.53 -2.55
CA ILE A 96 -21.77 -6.07 -1.35
C ILE A 96 -22.57 -5.59 -0.13
N LYS A 97 -22.69 -6.44 0.89
CA LYS A 97 -23.27 -6.03 2.17
C LYS A 97 -22.37 -5.00 2.86
N ASN A 98 -22.98 -3.96 3.40
CA ASN A 98 -22.29 -2.88 4.10
C ASN A 98 -21.53 -3.35 5.34
N GLU A 99 -21.97 -4.45 5.99
CA GLU A 99 -21.27 -5.04 7.14
C GLU A 99 -19.84 -5.53 6.84
N TYR A 100 -19.52 -5.76 5.56
CA TYR A 100 -18.20 -6.20 5.09
C TYR A 100 -17.32 -5.05 4.60
N LEU A 101 -17.78 -3.81 4.72
CA LEU A 101 -17.13 -2.64 4.16
C LEU A 101 -16.85 -1.57 5.22
N VAL A 102 -15.71 -0.91 5.09
CA VAL A 102 -15.45 0.41 5.66
C VAL A 102 -15.46 1.44 4.54
N PHE A 103 -15.80 2.68 4.85
CA PHE A 103 -16.08 3.72 3.84
C PHE A 103 -15.23 4.96 4.05
N GLY A 104 -15.02 5.73 2.98
CA GLY A 104 -14.40 7.04 3.03
C GLY A 104 -12.95 7.02 3.56
N GLU A 105 -12.60 7.96 4.41
CA GLU A 105 -11.25 8.05 4.99
C GLU A 105 -10.86 6.83 5.84
N GLU A 106 -11.82 6.14 6.45
CA GLU A 106 -11.57 4.88 7.14
C GLU A 106 -11.16 3.78 6.14
N ALA A 107 -11.79 3.74 4.95
CA ALA A 107 -11.41 2.82 3.88
C ALA A 107 -9.99 3.10 3.39
N LYS A 108 -9.60 4.37 3.24
CA LYS A 108 -8.22 4.78 2.89
C LYS A 108 -7.20 4.24 3.90
N ALA A 109 -7.45 4.48 5.18
CA ALA A 109 -6.57 4.01 6.25
C ALA A 109 -6.49 2.48 6.29
N HIS A 110 -7.63 1.80 6.12
CA HIS A 110 -7.71 0.34 6.08
C HIS A 110 -6.96 -0.23 4.88
N TYR A 111 -7.18 0.30 3.67
CA TYR A 111 -6.46 -0.07 2.46
C TYR A 111 -4.95 0.06 2.64
N ARG A 112 -4.49 1.24 3.12
CA ARG A 112 -3.07 1.51 3.36
C ARG A 112 -2.42 0.47 4.30
N ASN A 113 -3.11 0.11 5.37
CA ASN A 113 -2.61 -0.84 6.37
C ASN A 113 -2.58 -2.28 5.84
N MET A 114 -3.54 -2.66 5.01
CA MET A 114 -3.71 -4.04 4.53
C MET A 114 -2.95 -4.31 3.22
N CYS A 115 -2.99 -3.38 2.29
CA CYS A 115 -2.47 -3.55 0.93
C CYS A 115 -1.17 -2.78 0.69
N GLY A 116 -0.94 -1.66 1.39
CA GLY A 116 0.12 -0.72 1.07
C GLY A 116 -0.10 -0.07 -0.30
N ILE A 117 0.99 0.40 -0.91
CA ILE A 117 1.01 0.83 -2.31
C ILE A 117 1.64 -0.27 -3.14
N ILE A 118 1.05 -0.57 -4.28
CA ILE A 118 1.59 -1.60 -5.17
C ILE A 118 2.74 -1.02 -5.99
N GLY A 119 3.89 -1.68 -5.90
CA GLY A 119 5.04 -1.42 -6.74
C GLY A 119 5.28 -2.58 -7.72
N VAL A 120 5.73 -2.27 -8.93
CA VAL A 120 6.08 -3.23 -9.96
C VAL A 120 7.58 -3.21 -10.20
N VAL A 121 8.23 -4.35 -10.05
CA VAL A 121 9.67 -4.50 -10.22
C VAL A 121 10.07 -4.32 -11.70
N GLN A 122 11.03 -3.43 -11.97
CA GLN A 122 11.51 -3.12 -13.32
C GLN A 122 12.80 -3.85 -13.67
N ALA A 123 13.59 -4.27 -12.69
CA ALA A 123 14.83 -4.97 -12.90
C ALA A 123 14.61 -6.48 -13.13
N ASP A 124 15.43 -7.12 -13.96
CA ASP A 124 15.41 -8.58 -14.16
C ASP A 124 15.54 -9.34 -12.84
N SER A 125 16.33 -8.79 -11.91
CA SER A 125 16.58 -9.34 -10.59
C SER A 125 16.82 -8.22 -9.58
N LEU A 126 15.87 -8.00 -8.66
CA LEU A 126 15.95 -7.00 -7.62
C LEU A 126 16.26 -7.65 -6.28
N ARG A 127 17.35 -7.22 -5.64
CA ARG A 127 17.72 -7.72 -4.31
C ARG A 127 16.79 -7.19 -3.24
N VAL A 128 16.31 -8.09 -2.41
CA VAL A 128 15.59 -7.78 -1.16
C VAL A 128 16.60 -7.79 -0.02
N ARG A 129 16.60 -6.75 0.80
CA ARG A 129 17.57 -6.53 1.86
C ARG A 129 16.93 -6.40 3.23
N GLU A 130 17.68 -6.72 4.27
CA GLU A 130 17.23 -6.65 5.66
C GLU A 130 17.02 -5.21 6.14
N ALA A 131 17.81 -4.24 5.62
CA ALA A 131 17.70 -2.83 5.95
C ALA A 131 17.85 -1.95 4.69
N ALA A 132 17.50 -0.67 4.79
CA ALA A 132 17.57 0.34 3.74
C ALA A 132 19.04 0.74 3.41
N SER A 133 19.86 -0.23 3.01
CA SER A 133 21.28 -0.05 2.72
C SER A 133 21.81 -1.11 1.76
N THR A 134 22.69 -0.69 0.84
CA THR A 134 23.43 -1.61 -0.06
C THR A 134 24.37 -2.53 0.70
N ASP A 135 24.79 -2.18 1.91
CA ASP A 135 25.71 -2.96 2.75
C ASP A 135 24.98 -3.95 3.66
N SER A 136 23.63 -3.87 3.74
CA SER A 136 22.84 -4.80 4.55
C SER A 136 22.74 -6.17 3.90
N ALA A 137 22.42 -7.20 4.71
CA ALA A 137 22.28 -8.56 4.23
C ALA A 137 21.18 -8.67 3.15
N GLN A 138 21.46 -9.46 2.11
CA GLN A 138 20.44 -9.85 1.15
C GLN A 138 19.62 -11.00 1.71
N VAL A 139 18.29 -10.82 1.81
CA VAL A 139 17.34 -11.82 2.33
C VAL A 139 16.53 -12.48 1.23
N GLY A 140 16.61 -11.97 0.01
CA GLY A 140 15.90 -12.55 -1.13
C GLY A 140 16.12 -11.80 -2.44
N THR A 141 15.29 -12.16 -3.42
CA THR A 141 15.32 -11.57 -4.77
C THR A 141 13.90 -11.55 -5.33
N LEU A 142 13.58 -10.48 -6.05
CA LEU A 142 12.35 -10.33 -6.81
C LEU A 142 12.68 -10.31 -8.30
N THR A 143 11.78 -10.85 -9.11
CA THR A 143 11.93 -10.89 -10.57
C THR A 143 11.19 -9.74 -11.24
N GLN A 144 11.56 -9.43 -12.47
CA GLN A 144 10.89 -8.41 -13.28
C GLN A 144 9.39 -8.67 -13.39
N ASN A 145 8.61 -7.59 -13.38
CA ASN A 145 7.15 -7.56 -13.35
C ASN A 145 6.50 -8.18 -12.10
N GLY A 146 7.30 -8.58 -11.10
CA GLY A 146 6.77 -8.97 -9.80
C GLY A 146 6.15 -7.77 -9.09
N GLU A 147 5.00 -7.97 -8.45
CA GLU A 147 4.36 -6.95 -7.61
C GLU A 147 4.83 -7.07 -6.18
N VAL A 148 4.96 -5.92 -5.53
CA VAL A 148 5.28 -5.81 -4.09
C VAL A 148 4.35 -4.82 -3.41
N SER A 149 3.96 -5.11 -2.18
CA SER A 149 3.23 -4.16 -1.32
C SER A 149 4.23 -3.31 -0.55
N ILE A 150 4.14 -2.00 -0.73
CA ILE A 150 5.02 -0.99 -0.10
C ILE A 150 4.26 -0.38 1.07
N PHE A 151 4.83 -0.46 2.27
CA PHE A 151 4.25 0.02 3.51
C PHE A 151 4.97 1.24 4.08
N GLY A 152 6.13 1.60 3.53
CA GLY A 152 6.91 2.76 3.94
C GLY A 152 8.05 3.07 2.99
N GLU A 153 8.69 4.22 3.22
CA GLU A 153 9.84 4.73 2.47
C GLU A 153 10.90 5.22 3.45
N GLU A 154 12.15 4.83 3.21
CA GLU A 154 13.32 5.29 3.97
C GLU A 154 14.43 5.71 2.98
N ALA A 155 14.64 7.01 2.81
CA ALA A 155 15.49 7.59 1.77
C ALA A 155 15.09 7.08 0.37
N ASP A 156 15.98 6.37 -0.32
CA ASP A 156 15.74 5.82 -1.67
C ASP A 156 15.23 4.36 -1.64
N TRP A 157 14.79 3.87 -0.47
CA TRP A 157 14.36 2.49 -0.28
C TRP A 157 12.88 2.40 0.07
N TYR A 158 12.20 1.42 -0.51
CA TYR A 158 10.85 1.04 -0.14
C TYR A 158 10.85 -0.09 0.89
N GLN A 159 10.09 0.09 1.96
CA GLN A 159 9.81 -0.95 2.94
C GLN A 159 8.69 -1.85 2.42
N ILE A 160 8.94 -3.14 2.35
CA ILE A 160 8.02 -4.17 1.87
C ILE A 160 7.84 -5.28 2.90
N GLN A 161 6.80 -6.10 2.73
CA GLN A 161 6.69 -7.40 3.39
C GLN A 161 7.33 -8.48 2.52
N TYR A 162 8.28 -9.24 3.08
CA TYR A 162 8.94 -10.34 2.41
C TYR A 162 9.07 -11.54 3.33
N SER A 163 8.51 -12.69 2.96
CA SER A 163 8.53 -13.91 3.77
C SER A 163 8.08 -13.71 5.23
N GLY A 164 7.05 -12.88 5.45
CA GLY A 164 6.48 -12.59 6.76
C GLY A 164 7.26 -11.58 7.63
N SER A 165 8.31 -10.98 7.08
CA SER A 165 9.13 -9.97 7.76
C SER A 165 9.20 -8.66 6.95
N SER A 166 9.50 -7.56 7.64
CA SER A 166 9.82 -6.31 6.99
C SER A 166 11.18 -6.41 6.28
N ALA A 167 11.25 -5.95 5.04
CA ALA A 167 12.47 -5.93 4.24
C ALA A 167 12.47 -4.70 3.33
N TYR A 168 13.54 -4.49 2.56
CA TYR A 168 13.72 -3.28 1.77
C TYR A 168 14.18 -3.60 0.35
N VAL A 169 13.66 -2.81 -0.60
CA VAL A 169 14.08 -2.80 -2.00
C VAL A 169 14.41 -1.38 -2.42
N HIS A 170 15.38 -1.21 -3.32
CA HIS A 170 15.76 0.12 -3.78
C HIS A 170 14.70 0.68 -4.73
N GLY A 171 14.24 1.92 -4.47
CA GLY A 171 13.12 2.55 -5.15
C GLY A 171 13.35 2.79 -6.65
N ASP A 172 14.60 2.99 -7.11
CA ASP A 172 14.94 3.18 -8.53
C ASP A 172 14.53 2.00 -9.43
N TYR A 173 14.33 0.84 -8.85
CA TYR A 173 13.98 -0.39 -9.58
C TYR A 173 12.51 -0.78 -9.41
N VAL A 174 11.68 0.11 -8.84
CA VAL A 174 10.26 -0.15 -8.61
C VAL A 174 9.44 1.03 -9.12
N THR A 175 8.49 0.75 -10.00
CA THR A 175 7.49 1.74 -10.43
C THR A 175 6.23 1.56 -9.60
N LEU A 176 5.73 2.64 -9.00
CA LEU A 176 4.47 2.59 -8.25
C LEU A 176 3.29 2.47 -9.20
N SER A 177 2.36 1.57 -8.88
CA SER A 177 1.08 1.47 -9.57
C SER A 177 0.22 2.69 -9.27
N GLU A 178 -0.50 3.18 -10.28
CA GLU A 178 -1.53 4.21 -10.12
C GLU A 178 -2.92 3.59 -9.88
N GLU A 179 -3.01 2.27 -9.81
CA GLU A 179 -4.25 1.53 -9.59
C GLU A 179 -4.27 0.92 -8.19
N LEU A 180 -5.44 0.98 -7.55
CA LEU A 180 -5.69 0.30 -6.29
C LEU A 180 -6.05 -1.17 -6.55
N LYS A 181 -5.68 -2.06 -5.62
CA LYS A 181 -6.21 -3.43 -5.62
C LYS A 181 -7.73 -3.37 -5.43
N GLY A 182 -8.47 -4.01 -6.32
CA GLY A 182 -9.92 -3.94 -6.40
C GLY A 182 -10.58 -5.30 -6.52
N ALA A 183 -11.84 -5.31 -6.98
CA ALA A 183 -12.61 -6.53 -7.16
C ALA A 183 -11.91 -7.51 -8.10
N VAL A 184 -12.06 -8.79 -7.79
CA VAL A 184 -11.60 -9.92 -8.61
C VAL A 184 -12.85 -10.61 -9.20
N SER A 185 -12.90 -10.79 -10.51
CA SER A 185 -14.02 -11.48 -11.15
C SER A 185 -14.07 -12.96 -10.74
N MET A 186 -15.24 -13.59 -10.80
CA MET A 186 -15.34 -15.02 -10.48
C MET A 186 -14.56 -15.91 -11.45
N GLU A 187 -14.35 -15.46 -12.69
CA GLU A 187 -13.52 -16.18 -13.66
C GLU A 187 -12.06 -16.15 -13.25
N GLU A 188 -11.54 -14.97 -12.93
CA GLU A 188 -10.17 -14.75 -12.48
C GLU A 188 -9.89 -15.47 -11.15
N TYR A 189 -10.79 -15.34 -10.18
CA TYR A 189 -10.69 -16.02 -8.89
C TYR A 189 -10.61 -17.56 -9.05
N ARG A 190 -11.47 -18.13 -9.88
CA ARG A 190 -11.43 -19.58 -10.15
C ARG A 190 -10.14 -20.01 -10.84
N ARG A 191 -9.63 -19.22 -11.78
CA ARG A 191 -8.36 -19.49 -12.46
C ARG A 191 -7.20 -19.50 -11.47
N GLU A 192 -7.11 -18.48 -10.60
CA GLU A 192 -6.08 -18.43 -9.55
C GLU A 192 -6.15 -19.65 -8.60
N GLN A 193 -7.36 -20.05 -8.19
CA GLN A 193 -7.53 -21.24 -7.35
C GLN A 193 -7.05 -22.52 -8.06
N LEU A 194 -7.32 -22.66 -9.35
CA LEU A 194 -6.86 -23.82 -10.14
C LEU A 194 -5.35 -23.81 -10.29
N ASP A 195 -4.71 -22.66 -10.49
CA ASP A 195 -3.26 -22.54 -10.60
C ASP A 195 -2.57 -22.91 -9.27
N ILE A 196 -3.09 -22.44 -8.14
CA ILE A 196 -2.60 -22.81 -6.80
C ILE A 196 -2.70 -24.32 -6.57
N LEU A 197 -3.83 -24.96 -6.95
CA LEU A 197 -4.02 -26.39 -6.83
C LEU A 197 -3.05 -27.17 -7.75
N ALA A 198 -2.85 -26.71 -8.97
CA ALA A 198 -1.92 -27.33 -9.92
C ALA A 198 -0.47 -27.27 -9.42
N ASP A 199 -0.07 -26.13 -8.83
CA ASP A 199 1.27 -25.98 -8.23
C ASP A 199 1.43 -26.85 -6.98
N GLY A 200 0.41 -26.94 -6.14
CA GLY A 200 0.40 -27.83 -4.97
C GLY A 200 0.55 -29.31 -5.36
N VAL A 201 -0.13 -29.76 -6.42
CA VAL A 201 0.02 -31.12 -6.95
C VAL A 201 1.41 -31.34 -7.55
N ARG A 202 1.96 -30.38 -8.28
CA ARG A 202 3.30 -30.45 -8.89
C ARG A 202 4.39 -30.58 -7.82
N ASN A 203 4.31 -29.75 -6.78
CA ASN A 203 5.25 -29.77 -5.66
C ASN A 203 5.15 -31.08 -4.85
N SER A 204 3.96 -31.66 -4.70
CA SER A 204 3.79 -32.94 -4.02
C SER A 204 4.35 -34.11 -4.83
N LEU A 205 4.24 -34.10 -6.16
CA LEU A 205 4.84 -35.11 -7.04
C LEU A 205 6.36 -35.03 -7.05
N ASP A 206 6.94 -33.83 -7.01
CA ASP A 206 8.40 -33.64 -6.93
C ASP A 206 8.98 -34.13 -5.58
N MET A 207 8.27 -33.93 -4.48
CA MET A 207 8.66 -34.49 -3.17
C MET A 207 8.61 -36.01 -3.16
N ASP A 208 7.61 -36.64 -3.79
CA ASP A 208 7.54 -38.09 -3.93
C ASP A 208 8.70 -38.66 -4.78
N ALA A 209 9.17 -37.93 -5.79
CA ALA A 209 10.34 -38.31 -6.57
C ALA A 209 11.63 -38.26 -5.74
N VAL A 210 11.79 -37.26 -4.87
CA VAL A 210 12.91 -37.14 -3.94
C VAL A 210 12.92 -38.30 -2.93
N TYR A 211 11.77 -38.65 -2.36
CA TYR A 211 11.67 -39.77 -1.42
C TYR A 211 11.95 -41.14 -2.05
N ARG A 212 11.68 -41.32 -3.35
CA ARG A 212 11.99 -42.59 -4.06
C ARG A 212 13.47 -42.71 -4.44
N ALA A 213 14.22 -41.62 -4.45
CA ALA A 213 15.63 -41.59 -4.81
C ALA A 213 16.57 -41.77 -3.58
N MET A 214 16.01 -41.77 -2.38
CA MET A 214 16.70 -42.06 -1.10
C MET A 214 16.49 -43.53 -0.73
#